data_7d7a6e7c957a33b017c7e419e22d6651
#
_entry.id   7d7a6e7c957a33b017c7e419e22d6651
#
_cell.length_a   1.000
_cell.length_b   1.000
_cell.length_c   1.000
_cell.angle_alpha   90.00
_cell.angle_beta   90.00
_cell.angle_gamma   90.00
#
_symmetry.space_group_name_H-M   'P 1'
#
loop_
_entity.id
_entity.type
_entity.pdbx_description
1 polymer ?
#
loop_
_entity_poly.entity_id
_entity_poly.type
_entity_poly.pdbx_seq_one_letter_code
_entity_poly.pdbx_strand_id
1 'polypeptide(L)'
;TGKSTFIRRFMELLALPGMEEQDAAEVRDQLPVSGSGKTITTVEPKFIPREAVNVNLGEEIPVKIRLIDCVGFMVPEATGDMEQEKERMVKTPWYEQEIPFHQAAEIGTRKVIQEHSTIGLVVTCDGSFGDIPRKNFVDGEEKTVQELKKQGKPFLILVNSKKPYG
;
A
#
# COMPACT_ATOMS: atom_id res chain seq x y z
N THR A 1 0.13 3.16 7.88
CA THR A 1 1.19 4.18 8.02
C THR A 1 2.51 3.63 7.51
N GLY A 2 3.22 4.37 6.63
CA GLY A 2 4.54 3.98 6.11
C GLY A 2 4.56 3.29 4.73
N LYS A 3 3.43 2.92 4.18
CA LYS A 3 3.31 2.24 2.88
C LYS A 3 3.96 3.01 1.73
N SER A 4 3.53 4.24 1.51
CA SER A 4 4.05 5.11 0.45
C SER A 4 5.53 5.45 0.66
N THR A 5 5.96 5.59 1.91
CA THR A 5 7.38 5.79 2.26
C THR A 5 8.21 4.56 1.90
N PHE A 6 7.70 3.35 2.22
CA PHE A 6 8.37 2.11 1.85
C PHE A 6 8.50 1.97 0.33
N ILE A 7 7.39 2.17 -0.42
CA ILE A 7 7.39 2.09 -1.89
C ILE A 7 8.43 3.04 -2.48
N ARG A 8 8.42 4.30 -2.04
CA ARG A 8 9.38 5.30 -2.50
C ARG A 8 10.82 4.87 -2.23
N ARG A 9 11.14 4.48 -0.99
CA ARG A 9 12.49 4.06 -0.62
C ARG A 9 12.93 2.80 -1.32
N PHE A 10 12.06 1.83 -1.48
CA PHE A 10 12.36 0.62 -2.24
C PHE A 10 12.76 0.95 -3.68
N MET A 11 11.99 1.80 -4.35
CA MET A 11 12.29 2.21 -5.72
C MET A 11 13.57 3.04 -5.81
N GLU A 12 13.76 4.01 -4.92
CA GLU A 12 14.96 4.86 -4.87
C GLU A 12 16.26 4.06 -4.65
N LEU A 13 16.21 3.03 -3.83
CA LEU A 13 17.40 2.28 -3.41
C LEU A 13 17.70 1.07 -4.31
N LEU A 14 16.68 0.42 -4.87
CA LEU A 14 16.85 -0.86 -5.55
C LEU A 14 16.54 -0.82 -7.04
N ALA A 15 15.62 0.04 -7.48
CA ALA A 15 15.21 0.07 -8.88
C ALA A 15 15.90 1.19 -9.67
N LEU A 16 15.84 2.42 -9.18
CA LEU A 16 16.37 3.59 -9.90
C LEU A 16 17.89 3.52 -10.19
N PRO A 17 18.76 3.01 -9.31
CA PRO A 17 20.19 2.99 -9.56
C PRO A 17 20.61 2.15 -10.78
N GLY A 18 19.79 1.21 -11.20
CA GLY A 18 20.05 0.35 -12.35
C GLY A 18 19.38 0.78 -13.65
N MET A 19 18.73 1.95 -13.67
CA MET A 19 17.98 2.45 -14.83
C MET A 19 18.74 3.52 -15.59
N GLU A 20 18.45 3.62 -16.90
CA GLU A 20 18.82 4.79 -17.70
C GLU A 20 18.13 6.04 -17.13
N GLU A 21 18.78 7.20 -17.24
CA GLU A 21 18.29 8.45 -16.60
C GLU A 21 16.87 8.84 -17.07
N GLN A 22 16.55 8.60 -18.34
CA GLN A 22 15.23 8.92 -18.90
C GLN A 22 14.14 8.03 -18.27
N ASP A 23 14.38 6.74 -18.14
CA ASP A 23 13.46 5.77 -17.52
C ASP A 23 13.34 6.05 -16.02
N ALA A 24 14.45 6.37 -15.36
CA ALA A 24 14.48 6.73 -13.95
C ALA A 24 13.66 7.99 -13.67
N ALA A 25 13.70 9.00 -14.56
CA ALA A 25 12.89 10.22 -14.42
C ALA A 25 11.40 9.90 -14.51
N GLU A 26 10.98 9.07 -15.48
CA GLU A 26 9.58 8.65 -15.60
C GLU A 26 9.09 7.89 -14.38
N VAL A 27 9.91 6.99 -13.84
CA VAL A 27 9.57 6.25 -12.61
C VAL A 27 9.49 7.17 -11.40
N ARG A 28 10.39 8.16 -11.26
CA ARG A 28 10.35 9.15 -10.17
C ARG A 28 9.03 9.92 -10.14
N ASP A 29 8.49 10.28 -11.29
CA ASP A 29 7.20 10.98 -11.41
C ASP A 29 6.00 10.12 -10.96
N GLN A 30 6.15 8.80 -11.00
CA GLN A 30 5.11 7.86 -10.57
C GLN A 30 5.18 7.52 -9.08
N LEU A 31 6.26 7.93 -8.38
CA LEU A 31 6.43 7.61 -6.96
C LEU A 31 5.39 8.34 -6.09
N PRO A 32 4.86 7.66 -5.06
CA PRO A 32 3.90 8.29 -4.19
C PRO A 32 4.56 9.42 -3.40
N VAL A 33 3.85 10.53 -3.27
CA VAL A 33 4.25 11.60 -2.36
C VAL A 33 3.99 11.12 -0.94
N SER A 34 5.03 11.14 -0.11
CA SER A 34 4.89 10.81 1.31
C SER A 34 4.09 11.91 1.99
N GLY A 35 2.80 11.66 2.19
CA GLY A 35 1.91 12.57 2.92
C GLY A 35 2.13 12.45 4.42
N SER A 36 2.20 13.57 5.11
CA SER A 36 2.21 13.62 6.59
C SER A 36 0.80 13.42 7.19
N GLY A 37 -0.21 13.12 6.36
CA GLY A 37 -1.61 13.13 6.76
C GLY A 37 -2.20 11.76 7.02
N LYS A 38 -3.22 11.77 7.87
CA LYS A 38 -4.12 10.65 8.14
C LYS A 38 -5.15 10.45 7.01
N THR A 39 -5.20 11.38 6.04
CA THR A 39 -6.25 11.43 5.02
C THR A 39 -5.93 10.53 3.84
N ILE A 40 -6.84 9.63 3.55
CA ILE A 40 -6.81 8.75 2.39
C ILE A 40 -7.65 9.41 1.28
N THR A 41 -7.05 9.62 0.10
CA THR A 41 -7.68 10.40 -0.97
C THR A 41 -8.28 9.54 -2.08
N THR A 42 -7.79 8.32 -2.29
CA THR A 42 -8.25 7.44 -3.36
C THR A 42 -8.37 5.99 -2.88
N VAL A 43 -9.29 5.25 -3.47
CA VAL A 43 -9.48 3.81 -3.24
C VAL A 43 -8.87 2.95 -4.34
N GLU A 44 -8.49 3.55 -5.46
CA GLU A 44 -7.95 2.83 -6.60
C GLU A 44 -6.50 2.38 -6.32
N PRO A 45 -6.18 1.11 -6.57
CA PRO A 45 -4.81 0.62 -6.51
C PRO A 45 -3.94 1.32 -7.56
N LYS A 46 -2.71 1.65 -7.19
CA LYS A 46 -1.72 2.24 -8.10
C LYS A 46 -0.60 1.25 -8.35
N PHE A 47 -0.31 1.02 -9.62
CA PHE A 47 0.84 0.22 -10.05
C PHE A 47 2.08 1.12 -10.18
N ILE A 48 3.15 0.80 -9.49
CA ILE A 48 4.36 1.61 -9.38
C ILE A 48 5.60 0.76 -9.62
N PRO A 49 6.34 1.00 -10.69
CA PRO A 49 5.95 1.79 -11.85
C PRO A 49 4.83 1.10 -12.66
N ARG A 50 4.27 1.79 -13.64
CA ARG A 50 3.21 1.23 -14.51
C ARG A 50 3.67 -0.07 -15.18
N GLU A 51 4.88 -0.05 -15.74
CA GLU A 51 5.55 -1.22 -16.30
C GLU A 51 6.53 -1.81 -15.29
N ALA A 52 6.61 -3.15 -15.25
CA ALA A 52 7.53 -3.82 -14.35
C ALA A 52 8.99 -3.56 -14.76
N VAL A 53 9.82 -3.24 -13.77
CA VAL A 53 11.23 -2.91 -13.96
C VAL A 53 12.16 -3.99 -13.40
N ASN A 54 13.34 -4.11 -13.99
CA ASN A 54 14.36 -5.02 -13.49
C ASN A 54 15.02 -4.43 -12.24
N VAL A 55 15.12 -5.25 -11.20
CA VAL A 55 15.81 -4.94 -9.97
C VAL A 55 16.79 -6.07 -9.67
N ASN A 56 18.01 -5.75 -9.32
CA ASN A 56 18.99 -6.73 -8.87
C ASN A 56 18.88 -6.89 -7.35
N LEU A 57 18.43 -8.04 -6.91
CA LEU A 57 18.37 -8.44 -5.52
C LEU A 57 19.61 -9.29 -5.18
N GLY A 58 20.68 -8.64 -4.72
CA GLY A 58 21.93 -9.32 -4.42
C GLY A 58 22.76 -9.69 -5.66
N GLU A 59 23.72 -10.61 -5.49
CA GLU A 59 24.64 -11.01 -6.53
C GLU A 59 23.91 -11.65 -7.74
N GLU A 60 23.67 -10.85 -8.77
CA GLU A 60 23.24 -11.27 -10.11
C GLU A 60 21.87 -11.98 -10.25
N ILE A 61 20.92 -11.75 -9.34
CA ILE A 61 19.56 -12.25 -9.53
C ILE A 61 18.66 -11.12 -10.07
N PRO A 62 18.44 -11.02 -11.38
CA PRO A 62 17.53 -10.05 -11.95
C PRO A 62 16.08 -10.49 -11.70
N VAL A 63 15.29 -9.62 -11.08
CA VAL A 63 13.87 -9.85 -10.84
C VAL A 63 13.07 -8.72 -11.45
N LYS A 64 12.01 -9.02 -12.18
CA LYS A 64 11.05 -8.01 -12.63
C LYS A 64 10.07 -7.71 -11.52
N ILE A 65 10.03 -6.45 -11.11
CA ILE A 65 9.19 -5.98 -9.99
C ILE A 65 8.28 -4.86 -10.44
N ARG A 66 7.07 -4.91 -9.94
CA ARG A 66 6.08 -3.84 -9.96
C ARG A 66 5.37 -3.83 -8.62
N LEU A 67 5.42 -2.71 -7.93
CA LEU A 67 4.73 -2.56 -6.65
C LEU A 67 3.27 -2.15 -6.89
N ILE A 68 2.39 -2.54 -6.00
CA ILE A 68 0.98 -2.16 -6.03
C ILE A 68 0.66 -1.47 -4.71
N ASP A 69 0.40 -0.16 -4.79
CA ASP A 69 -0.06 0.62 -3.63
C ASP A 69 -1.59 0.57 -3.58
N CYS A 70 -2.12 -0.05 -2.54
CA CYS A 70 -3.56 -0.10 -2.26
C CYS A 70 -3.85 0.48 -0.87
N VAL A 71 -5.09 0.88 -0.64
CA VAL A 71 -5.49 1.51 0.64
C VAL A 71 -5.29 0.56 1.81
N GLY A 72 -5.64 -0.70 1.65
CA GLY A 72 -5.73 -1.65 2.74
C GLY A 72 -7.12 -1.64 3.40
N PHE A 73 -7.29 -2.46 4.42
CA PHE A 73 -8.47 -2.40 5.27
C PHE A 73 -8.41 -1.14 6.15
N MET A 74 -9.57 -0.52 6.35
CA MET A 74 -9.64 0.71 7.12
C MET A 74 -9.26 0.48 8.58
N VAL A 75 -8.54 1.45 9.12
CA VAL A 75 -8.12 1.49 10.53
C VAL A 75 -9.01 2.49 11.25
N PRO A 76 -9.66 2.14 12.37
CA PRO A 76 -10.42 3.09 13.17
C PRO A 76 -9.62 4.36 13.49
N GLU A 77 -10.26 5.51 13.51
CA GLU A 77 -9.64 6.83 13.67
C GLU A 77 -8.75 7.31 12.51
N ALA A 78 -8.56 6.50 11.45
CA ALA A 78 -8.01 7.02 10.21
C ALA A 78 -9.04 7.98 9.56
N THR A 79 -8.56 9.08 9.01
CA THR A 79 -9.43 10.08 8.35
C THR A 79 -9.50 9.83 6.84
N GLY A 80 -10.61 10.20 6.24
CA GLY A 80 -10.81 10.14 4.79
C GLY A 80 -12.01 9.27 4.35
N ASP A 81 -12.62 8.54 5.27
CA ASP A 81 -13.87 7.79 5.10
C ASP A 81 -15.12 8.65 5.32
N MET A 82 -14.95 9.81 5.98
CA MET A 82 -16.03 10.75 6.26
C MET A 82 -15.83 12.07 5.53
N GLU A 83 -16.88 12.63 5.03
CA GLU A 83 -16.95 13.97 4.45
C GLU A 83 -18.12 14.74 5.06
N GLN A 84 -17.82 15.89 5.69
CA GLN A 84 -18.83 16.73 6.37
C GLN A 84 -19.73 15.92 7.33
N GLU A 85 -19.14 15.09 8.19
CA GLU A 85 -19.84 14.20 9.13
C GLU A 85 -20.73 13.11 8.50
N LYS A 86 -20.64 12.95 7.18
CA LYS A 86 -21.32 11.86 6.44
C LYS A 86 -20.32 10.88 5.89
N GLU A 87 -20.76 9.64 5.72
CA GLU A 87 -19.95 8.62 5.08
C GLU A 87 -19.64 9.04 3.63
N ARG A 88 -18.33 9.04 3.31
CA ARG A 88 -17.87 9.43 1.97
C ARG A 88 -18.26 8.35 0.96
N MET A 89 -18.98 8.75 -0.08
CA MET A 89 -19.34 7.90 -1.21
C MET A 89 -18.34 8.08 -2.35
N VAL A 90 -18.00 6.99 -3.03
CA VAL A 90 -17.02 7.01 -4.12
C VAL A 90 -17.51 6.16 -5.31
N LYS A 91 -17.17 6.62 -6.50
CA LYS A 91 -17.28 5.81 -7.73
C LYS A 91 -16.12 4.83 -7.81
N THR A 92 -16.41 3.64 -8.27
CA THR A 92 -15.39 2.61 -8.53
C THR A 92 -15.62 1.98 -9.90
N PRO A 93 -14.58 1.39 -10.51
CA PRO A 93 -14.72 0.67 -11.77
C PRO A 93 -15.59 -0.60 -11.66
N TRP A 94 -15.91 -1.04 -10.43
CA TRP A 94 -16.57 -2.33 -10.17
C TRP A 94 -18.09 -2.22 -9.99
N TYR A 95 -18.60 -0.99 -9.78
CA TYR A 95 -20.01 -0.73 -9.54
C TYR A 95 -20.49 0.50 -10.32
N GLU A 96 -21.69 0.42 -10.86
CA GLU A 96 -22.32 1.56 -11.54
C GLU A 96 -22.73 2.68 -10.59
N GLN A 97 -23.10 2.31 -9.36
CA GLN A 97 -23.49 3.26 -8.31
C GLN A 97 -22.30 3.57 -7.38
N GLU A 98 -22.35 4.74 -6.76
CA GLU A 98 -21.42 5.08 -5.70
C GLU A 98 -21.61 4.18 -4.49
N ILE A 99 -20.50 3.76 -3.88
CA ILE A 99 -20.49 2.94 -2.68
C ILE A 99 -19.68 3.63 -1.58
N PRO A 100 -19.90 3.26 -0.30
CA PRO A 100 -19.11 3.80 0.80
C PRO A 100 -17.60 3.59 0.60
N PHE A 101 -16.82 4.61 0.98
CA PHE A 101 -15.35 4.59 0.82
C PHE A 101 -14.71 3.37 1.48
N HIS A 102 -15.11 3.02 2.69
CA HIS A 102 -14.55 1.85 3.40
C HIS A 102 -14.82 0.55 2.63
N GLN A 103 -16.01 0.40 2.07
CA GLN A 103 -16.38 -0.77 1.27
C GLN A 103 -15.56 -0.82 -0.03
N ALA A 104 -15.39 0.31 -0.71
CA ALA A 104 -14.55 0.40 -1.89
C ALA A 104 -13.09 0.05 -1.59
N ALA A 105 -12.54 0.51 -0.47
CA ALA A 105 -11.21 0.20 -0.01
C ALA A 105 -11.02 -1.31 0.27
N GLU A 106 -11.98 -1.95 0.91
CA GLU A 106 -11.96 -3.40 1.15
C GLU A 106 -12.01 -4.20 -0.15
N ILE A 107 -12.91 -3.86 -1.06
CA ILE A 107 -13.05 -4.52 -2.36
C ILE A 107 -11.78 -4.38 -3.16
N GLY A 108 -11.24 -3.16 -3.28
CA GLY A 108 -10.00 -2.88 -3.99
C GLY A 108 -8.82 -3.65 -3.42
N THR A 109 -8.71 -3.72 -2.10
CA THR A 109 -7.66 -4.48 -1.41
C THR A 109 -7.76 -5.97 -1.68
N ARG A 110 -8.96 -6.54 -1.59
CA ARG A 110 -9.19 -7.97 -1.90
C ARG A 110 -8.87 -8.29 -3.36
N LYS A 111 -9.29 -7.44 -4.30
CA LYS A 111 -8.95 -7.62 -5.72
C LYS A 111 -7.44 -7.59 -5.98
N VAL A 112 -6.71 -6.67 -5.35
CA VAL A 112 -5.25 -6.63 -5.44
C VAL A 112 -4.64 -7.94 -4.93
N ILE A 113 -5.07 -8.43 -3.78
CA ILE A 113 -4.57 -9.69 -3.21
C ILE A 113 -4.89 -10.86 -4.12
N GLN A 114 -6.12 -10.97 -4.61
CA GLN A 114 -6.59 -12.12 -5.37
C GLN A 114 -6.06 -12.16 -6.80
N GLU A 115 -6.14 -11.03 -7.49
CA GLU A 115 -5.98 -10.98 -8.96
C GLU A 115 -4.61 -10.46 -9.40
N HIS A 116 -3.94 -9.62 -8.59
CA HIS A 116 -2.77 -8.87 -9.05
C HIS A 116 -1.48 -9.17 -8.28
N SER A 117 -1.54 -9.52 -7.00
CA SER A 117 -0.34 -9.70 -6.20
C SER A 117 0.26 -11.11 -6.34
N THR A 118 1.58 -11.18 -6.40
CA THR A 118 2.35 -12.43 -6.26
C THR A 118 2.80 -12.63 -4.82
N ILE A 119 3.24 -11.54 -4.18
CA ILE A 119 3.72 -11.51 -2.79
C ILE A 119 3.00 -10.37 -2.08
N GLY A 120 2.54 -10.60 -0.85
CA GLY A 120 1.94 -9.59 0.01
C GLY A 120 2.98 -8.92 0.90
N LEU A 121 2.91 -7.58 1.04
CA LEU A 121 3.66 -6.84 2.03
C LEU A 121 2.67 -6.10 2.93
N VAL A 122 2.48 -6.62 4.14
CA VAL A 122 1.58 -6.02 5.14
C VAL A 122 2.35 -4.97 5.91
N VAL A 123 2.05 -3.69 5.67
CA VAL A 123 2.71 -2.58 6.37
C VAL A 123 1.81 -2.09 7.49
N THR A 124 2.27 -2.22 8.71
CA THR A 124 1.55 -1.81 9.90
C THR A 124 2.38 -0.88 10.80
N CYS A 125 1.89 -0.58 11.99
CA CYS A 125 2.53 0.32 12.94
C CYS A 125 2.38 -0.19 14.37
N ASP A 126 3.40 0.00 15.18
CA ASP A 126 3.39 -0.30 16.62
C ASP A 126 2.63 0.75 17.46
N GLY A 127 2.06 1.77 16.81
CA GLY A 127 1.40 2.89 17.48
C GLY A 127 2.32 4.04 17.88
N SER A 128 3.64 3.93 17.60
CA SER A 128 4.59 5.00 17.92
C SER A 128 4.57 6.18 16.95
N PHE A 129 3.90 6.05 15.81
CA PHE A 129 3.72 7.10 14.81
C PHE A 129 2.30 7.62 14.76
N GLY A 130 2.15 8.95 14.78
CA GLY A 130 0.83 9.60 14.74
C GLY A 130 0.06 9.39 16.06
N ASP A 131 -1.26 9.61 16.00
CA ASP A 131 -2.13 9.58 17.18
C ASP A 131 -3.04 8.34 17.19
N ILE A 132 -2.83 7.40 16.26
CA ILE A 132 -3.63 6.18 16.18
C ILE A 132 -2.96 5.10 17.05
N PRO A 133 -3.63 4.61 18.08
CA PRO A 133 -3.07 3.61 18.98
C PRO A 133 -2.90 2.24 18.31
N ARG A 134 -1.94 1.44 18.76
CA ARG A 134 -1.62 0.11 18.23
C ARG A 134 -2.85 -0.79 18.04
N LYS A 135 -3.75 -0.80 19.02
CA LYS A 135 -4.97 -1.63 19.00
C LYS A 135 -5.82 -1.45 17.75
N ASN A 136 -5.83 -0.22 17.17
CA ASN A 136 -6.65 0.08 16.01
C ASN A 136 -6.10 -0.53 14.70
N PHE A 137 -4.82 -0.92 14.67
CA PHE A 137 -4.21 -1.56 13.51
C PHE A 137 -4.46 -3.07 13.44
N VAL A 138 -4.75 -3.71 14.58
CA VAL A 138 -4.79 -5.19 14.70
C VAL A 138 -5.85 -5.79 13.79
N ASP A 139 -7.06 -5.27 13.79
CA ASP A 139 -8.16 -5.81 12.97
C ASP A 139 -7.84 -5.76 11.46
N GLY A 140 -7.29 -4.63 10.98
CA GLY A 140 -6.86 -4.48 9.58
C GLY A 140 -5.72 -5.43 9.21
N GLU A 141 -4.79 -5.66 10.12
CA GLU A 141 -3.70 -6.63 9.95
C GLU A 141 -4.24 -8.06 9.82
N GLU A 142 -5.08 -8.46 10.77
CA GLU A 142 -5.66 -9.80 10.79
C GLU A 142 -6.46 -10.08 9.53
N LYS A 143 -7.32 -9.16 9.11
CA LYS A 143 -8.08 -9.26 7.85
C LYS A 143 -7.16 -9.43 6.64
N THR A 144 -6.09 -8.63 6.56
CA THR A 144 -5.13 -8.70 5.45
C THR A 144 -4.41 -10.05 5.43
N VAL A 145 -3.90 -10.49 6.58
CA VAL A 145 -3.19 -11.76 6.72
C VAL A 145 -4.10 -12.95 6.41
N GLN A 146 -5.34 -12.92 6.89
CA GLN A 146 -6.32 -13.96 6.59
C GLN A 146 -6.63 -14.06 5.09
N GLU A 147 -6.79 -12.92 4.41
CA GLU A 147 -7.04 -12.92 2.97
C GLU A 147 -5.83 -13.45 2.18
N LEU A 148 -4.60 -13.05 2.54
CA LEU A 148 -3.37 -13.56 1.94
C LEU A 148 -3.22 -15.08 2.13
N LYS A 149 -3.47 -15.57 3.35
CA LYS A 149 -3.45 -17.02 3.66
C LYS A 149 -4.50 -17.79 2.88
N LYS A 150 -5.73 -17.25 2.79
CA LYS A 150 -6.82 -17.86 2.03
C LYS A 150 -6.48 -18.02 0.56
N GLN A 151 -5.73 -17.07 -0.02
CA GLN A 151 -5.27 -17.10 -1.40
C GLN A 151 -3.96 -17.89 -1.59
N GLY A 152 -3.37 -18.42 -0.53
CA GLY A 152 -2.08 -19.11 -0.59
C GLY A 152 -0.91 -18.21 -1.00
N LYS A 153 -1.03 -16.90 -0.80
CA LYS A 153 0.02 -15.92 -1.18
C LYS A 153 1.09 -15.85 -0.10
N PRO A 154 2.38 -15.92 -0.45
CA PRO A 154 3.45 -15.61 0.49
C PRO A 154 3.39 -14.13 0.89
N PHE A 155 3.74 -13.82 2.12
CA PHE A 155 3.72 -12.45 2.61
C PHE A 155 4.75 -12.19 3.70
N LEU A 156 5.10 -10.92 3.84
CA LEU A 156 5.91 -10.37 4.93
C LEU A 156 5.11 -9.32 5.68
N ILE A 157 5.41 -9.15 6.97
CA ILE A 157 4.83 -8.10 7.79
C ILE A 157 5.94 -7.12 8.17
N LEU A 158 5.77 -5.85 7.79
CA LEU A 158 6.63 -4.74 8.19
C LEU A 158 5.94 -3.92 9.29
N VAL A 159 6.53 -3.90 10.46
CA VAL A 159 6.06 -3.07 11.57
C VAL A 159 6.84 -1.76 11.57
N ASN A 160 6.16 -0.66 11.27
CA ASN A 160 6.74 0.68 11.34
C ASN A 160 6.83 1.11 12.80
N SER A 161 8.05 1.39 13.27
CA SER A 161 8.36 1.76 14.66
C SER A 161 9.37 2.90 14.71
N LYS A 162 9.23 3.80 15.69
CA LYS A 162 10.26 4.80 16.03
C LYS A 162 11.51 4.19 16.66
N LYS A 163 11.38 3.00 17.25
CA LYS A 163 12.48 2.28 17.92
C LYS A 163 12.54 0.83 17.42
N PRO A 164 12.98 0.58 16.17
CA PRO A 164 12.94 -0.75 15.57
C PRO A 164 13.85 -1.78 16.25
N TYR A 165 14.74 -1.35 17.12
CA TYR A 165 15.70 -2.20 17.86
C TYR A 165 15.50 -2.11 19.39
N GLY A 166 14.36 -1.61 19.84
CA GLY A 166 14.02 -1.45 21.26
C GLY A 166 13.30 -2.65 21.86
#